data_a1274f3dd95ece7db0716c0bb065dcf7
#
_entry.id   a1274f3dd95ece7db0716c0bb065dcf7
#
_cell.length_a   1.000
_cell.length_b   1.000
_cell.length_c   1.000
_cell.angle_alpha   90.00
_cell.angle_beta   90.00
_cell.angle_gamma   90.00
#
_symmetry.space_group_name_H-M   'P 1'
#
loop_
_entity.id
_entity.type
_entity.pdbx_description
1 polymer ?
#
loop_
_entity_poly.entity_id
_entity_poly.type
_entity_poly.pdbx_seq_one_letter_code
_entity_poly.pdbx_strand_id
1 'polypeptide(L)'
;ESKFNYEKIKASLASETTVYAEDGKTALGSFFDATHRRYVPHDEMPPELIEAIVAAEDSRFFKHKGVDPLGIARALAGNIKAGRVVAGGSTLTQQTAKNLFGRTDRTYKAKWREFKDAVQLERHFSKKEILEFYLNQFHVAGNGRGVGIAAKHFFDRDLNQLNLKEIAFIAGSVKGPQLYDPHSQKNDSLKTVALKRAEIRTAYVM
;
A
#
# COMPACT_ATOMS: atom_id res chain seq x y z
N GLU A 1 4.52 22.71 -14.83
CA GLU A 1 5.43 21.61 -14.41
C GLU A 1 4.69 20.28 -14.37
N SER A 2 5.31 19.24 -14.90
CA SER A 2 4.68 17.92 -14.99
C SER A 2 4.37 17.34 -13.59
N LYS A 3 3.15 16.86 -13.37
CA LYS A 3 2.79 16.12 -12.16
C LYS A 3 3.50 14.76 -12.05
N PHE A 4 4.15 14.33 -13.12
CA PHE A 4 4.95 13.11 -13.20
C PHE A 4 6.44 13.45 -13.03
N ASN A 5 6.83 13.92 -11.86
CA ASN A 5 8.21 14.18 -11.49
C ASN A 5 8.55 13.37 -10.24
N TYR A 6 9.59 12.52 -10.34
CA TYR A 6 9.99 11.60 -9.27
C TYR A 6 10.28 12.32 -7.96
N GLU A 7 11.13 13.36 -7.98
CA GLU A 7 11.51 14.08 -6.76
C GLU A 7 10.32 14.79 -6.10
N LYS A 8 9.38 15.32 -6.89
CA LYS A 8 8.16 15.91 -6.35
C LYS A 8 7.23 14.87 -5.72
N ILE A 9 7.06 13.72 -6.36
CA ILE A 9 6.27 12.62 -5.81
C ILE A 9 6.92 12.12 -4.52
N LYS A 10 8.24 11.85 -4.53
CA LYS A 10 8.99 11.40 -3.37
C LYS A 10 8.88 12.40 -2.22
N ALA A 11 9.09 13.69 -2.46
CA ALA A 11 8.92 14.73 -1.46
C ALA A 11 7.51 14.77 -0.85
N SER A 12 6.47 14.54 -1.67
CA SER A 12 5.08 14.46 -1.18
C SER A 12 4.80 13.21 -0.33
N LEU A 13 5.63 12.19 -0.45
CA LEU A 13 5.54 10.94 0.30
C LEU A 13 6.47 10.87 1.51
N ALA A 14 7.37 11.85 1.67
CA ALA A 14 8.30 11.97 2.78
C ALA A 14 7.86 13.12 3.69
N SER A 15 6.98 12.86 4.64
CA SER A 15 6.42 13.90 5.53
C SER A 15 6.85 13.74 6.99
N GLU A 16 7.92 13.00 7.27
CA GLU A 16 8.46 12.83 8.62
C GLU A 16 9.84 13.50 8.73
N THR A 17 10.03 14.29 9.79
CA THR A 17 11.35 14.74 10.23
C THR A 17 11.64 14.12 11.58
N THR A 18 12.60 13.19 11.65
CA THR A 18 13.02 12.57 12.89
C THR A 18 14.16 13.37 13.51
N VAL A 19 14.02 13.73 14.78
CA VAL A 19 15.06 14.36 15.58
C VAL A 19 15.77 13.29 16.39
N TYR A 20 17.10 13.27 16.29
CA TYR A 20 17.95 12.32 17.02
C TYR A 20 18.69 13.04 18.16
N ALA A 21 19.07 12.26 19.18
CA ALA A 21 20.00 12.69 20.20
C ALA A 21 21.40 12.97 19.61
N GLU A 22 22.30 13.48 20.43
CA GLU A 22 23.69 13.80 20.04
C GLU A 22 24.46 12.56 19.49
N ASP A 23 24.05 11.37 19.89
CA ASP A 23 24.61 10.10 19.37
C ASP A 23 24.22 9.80 17.90
N GLY A 24 23.35 10.59 17.30
CA GLY A 24 22.84 10.42 15.93
C GLY A 24 22.04 9.14 15.69
N LYS A 25 21.72 8.38 16.73
CA LYS A 25 21.04 7.07 16.65
C LYS A 25 19.76 7.00 17.47
N THR A 26 19.75 7.61 18.66
CA THR A 26 18.59 7.60 19.54
C THR A 26 17.57 8.63 19.06
N ALA A 27 16.44 8.16 18.51
CA ALA A 27 15.35 9.05 18.10
C ALA A 27 14.69 9.69 19.32
N LEU A 28 14.65 11.02 19.37
CA LEU A 28 13.99 11.81 20.41
C LEU A 28 12.52 12.07 20.09
N GLY A 29 12.16 12.11 18.80
CA GLY A 29 10.80 12.30 18.34
C GLY A 29 10.73 12.46 16.83
N SER A 30 9.53 12.34 16.30
CA SER A 30 9.24 12.58 14.89
C SER A 30 8.19 13.67 14.75
N PHE A 31 8.44 14.62 13.85
CA PHE A 31 7.54 15.71 13.49
C PHE A 31 6.98 15.44 12.10
N PHE A 32 5.69 15.64 11.92
CA PHE A 32 4.98 15.51 10.64
C PHE A 32 3.77 16.43 10.60
N ASP A 33 3.35 16.82 9.40
CA ASP A 33 2.15 17.61 9.19
C ASP A 33 0.87 16.79 9.36
N ALA A 34 -0.09 16.89 8.45
CA ALA A 34 -1.38 16.20 8.50
C ALA A 34 -1.26 14.66 8.34
N THR A 35 -0.16 14.14 7.76
CA THR A 35 0.03 12.72 7.47
C THR A 35 1.40 12.24 7.93
N HIS A 36 1.42 11.22 8.78
CA HIS A 36 2.66 10.58 9.21
C HIS A 36 3.13 9.57 8.14
N ARG A 37 4.30 9.82 7.55
CA ARG A 37 4.91 8.98 6.51
C ARG A 37 6.41 8.87 6.74
N ARG A 38 6.87 7.64 6.88
CA ARG A 38 8.29 7.29 6.84
C ARG A 38 8.58 6.68 5.48
N TYR A 39 9.21 7.45 4.61
CA TYR A 39 9.53 7.00 3.26
C TYR A 39 10.57 5.89 3.28
N VAL A 40 10.31 4.83 2.53
CA VAL A 40 11.23 3.70 2.35
C VAL A 40 11.54 3.58 0.86
N PRO A 41 12.80 3.77 0.43
CA PRO A 41 13.22 3.50 -0.95
C PRO A 41 13.00 2.04 -1.34
N HIS A 42 12.75 1.78 -2.63
CA HIS A 42 12.53 0.42 -3.12
C HIS A 42 13.65 -0.54 -2.74
N ASP A 43 14.90 -0.08 -2.81
CA ASP A 43 16.07 -0.93 -2.53
C ASP A 43 16.26 -1.27 -1.05
N GLU A 44 15.53 -0.58 -0.16
CA GLU A 44 15.46 -0.89 1.27
C GLU A 44 14.26 -1.79 1.62
N MET A 45 13.42 -2.13 0.65
CA MET A 45 12.27 -3.00 0.86
C MET A 45 12.66 -4.48 0.73
N PRO A 46 12.25 -5.35 1.68
CA PRO A 46 12.46 -6.79 1.54
C PRO A 46 11.84 -7.32 0.25
N PRO A 47 12.56 -8.14 -0.55
CA PRO A 47 12.03 -8.75 -1.76
C PRO A 47 10.72 -9.51 -1.53
N GLU A 48 10.61 -10.21 -0.41
CA GLU A 48 9.43 -10.96 0.02
C GLU A 48 8.19 -10.07 0.16
N LEU A 49 8.36 -8.83 0.60
CA LEU A 49 7.27 -7.86 0.67
C LEU A 49 6.76 -7.49 -0.72
N ILE A 50 7.68 -7.23 -1.64
CA ILE A 50 7.35 -6.91 -3.04
C ILE A 50 6.57 -8.09 -3.68
N GLU A 51 7.07 -9.30 -3.51
CA GLU A 51 6.46 -10.51 -4.04
C GLU A 51 5.07 -10.74 -3.45
N ALA A 52 4.93 -10.62 -2.12
CA ALA A 52 3.67 -10.79 -1.42
C ALA A 52 2.61 -9.77 -1.87
N ILE A 53 2.99 -8.49 -2.01
CA ILE A 53 2.08 -7.44 -2.50
C ILE A 53 1.66 -7.70 -3.95
N VAL A 54 2.60 -8.02 -4.83
CA VAL A 54 2.29 -8.31 -6.23
C VAL A 54 1.40 -9.54 -6.35
N ALA A 55 1.69 -10.61 -5.62
CA ALA A 55 0.85 -11.81 -5.62
C ALA A 55 -0.57 -11.54 -5.12
N ALA A 56 -0.71 -10.76 -4.04
CA ALA A 56 -1.99 -10.50 -3.39
C ALA A 56 -2.86 -9.47 -4.14
N GLU A 57 -2.25 -8.44 -4.75
CA GLU A 57 -2.96 -7.29 -5.29
C GLU A 57 -3.03 -7.30 -6.82
N ASP A 58 -1.96 -7.72 -7.49
CA ASP A 58 -1.85 -7.64 -8.94
C ASP A 58 -0.81 -8.64 -9.47
N SER A 59 -1.14 -9.91 -9.50
CA SER A 59 -0.24 -11.01 -9.91
C SER A 59 0.31 -10.87 -11.34
N ARG A 60 -0.23 -9.96 -12.13
CA ARG A 60 0.22 -9.66 -13.49
C ARG A 60 0.90 -8.31 -13.62
N PHE A 61 1.24 -7.66 -12.50
CA PHE A 61 1.80 -6.32 -12.45
C PHE A 61 2.94 -6.09 -13.45
N PHE A 62 3.88 -7.00 -13.54
CA PHE A 62 5.02 -6.90 -14.47
C PHE A 62 4.68 -7.20 -15.94
N LYS A 63 3.42 -7.62 -16.24
CA LYS A 63 2.99 -8.04 -17.59
C LYS A 63 2.12 -7.02 -18.32
N HIS A 64 1.59 -6.02 -17.61
CA HIS A 64 0.74 -4.99 -18.20
C HIS A 64 1.38 -3.59 -18.12
N LYS A 65 0.80 -2.63 -18.83
CA LYS A 65 1.23 -1.22 -18.88
C LYS A 65 0.17 -0.29 -18.27
N GLY A 66 -0.01 -0.41 -16.96
CA GLY A 66 -0.93 0.42 -16.16
C GLY A 66 -2.33 -0.16 -15.98
N VAL A 67 -2.82 -0.93 -16.93
CA VAL A 67 -4.14 -1.59 -16.88
C VAL A 67 -4.02 -3.03 -17.33
N ASP A 68 -4.71 -3.96 -16.67
CA ASP A 68 -4.75 -5.37 -17.04
C ASP A 68 -6.15 -5.78 -17.56
N PRO A 69 -6.40 -5.76 -18.89
CA PRO A 69 -7.68 -6.18 -19.43
C PRO A 69 -8.05 -7.64 -19.11
N LEU A 70 -7.05 -8.52 -19.06
CA LEU A 70 -7.27 -9.93 -18.70
C LEU A 70 -7.63 -10.09 -17.23
N GLY A 71 -7.00 -9.30 -16.34
CA GLY A 71 -7.35 -9.24 -14.93
C GLY A 71 -8.77 -8.73 -14.71
N ILE A 72 -9.19 -7.70 -15.43
CA ILE A 72 -10.56 -7.18 -15.40
C ILE A 72 -11.55 -8.25 -15.86
N ALA A 73 -11.30 -8.91 -16.99
CA ALA A 73 -12.16 -9.99 -17.50
C ALA A 73 -12.29 -11.15 -16.51
N ARG A 74 -11.18 -11.56 -15.88
CA ARG A 74 -11.17 -12.62 -14.87
C ARG A 74 -11.95 -12.21 -13.62
N ALA A 75 -11.76 -11.00 -13.12
CA ALA A 75 -12.50 -10.47 -11.97
C ALA A 75 -14.00 -10.41 -12.26
N LEU A 76 -14.40 -9.96 -13.45
CA LEU A 76 -15.81 -9.93 -13.87
C LEU A 76 -16.42 -11.32 -13.91
N ALA A 77 -15.75 -12.28 -14.54
CA ALA A 77 -16.22 -13.68 -14.61
C ALA A 77 -16.37 -14.30 -13.20
N GLY A 78 -15.38 -14.06 -12.31
CA GLY A 78 -15.44 -14.51 -10.92
C GLY A 78 -16.59 -13.89 -10.14
N ASN A 79 -16.85 -12.61 -10.31
CA ASN A 79 -17.94 -11.89 -9.65
C ASN A 79 -19.32 -12.38 -10.12
N ILE A 80 -19.48 -12.61 -11.43
CA ILE A 80 -20.71 -13.19 -12.01
C ILE A 80 -20.94 -14.59 -11.43
N LYS A 81 -19.93 -15.46 -11.45
CA LYS A 81 -20.03 -16.83 -10.91
C LYS A 81 -20.38 -16.85 -9.42
N ALA A 82 -19.86 -15.90 -8.65
CA ALA A 82 -20.11 -15.82 -7.21
C ALA A 82 -21.41 -15.09 -6.84
N GLY A 83 -22.10 -14.44 -7.79
CA GLY A 83 -23.28 -13.62 -7.53
C GLY A 83 -23.02 -12.37 -6.68
N ARG A 84 -21.74 -12.05 -6.41
CA ARG A 84 -21.31 -10.91 -5.59
C ARG A 84 -19.90 -10.47 -5.99
N VAL A 85 -19.50 -9.27 -5.57
CA VAL A 85 -18.14 -8.79 -5.80
C VAL A 85 -17.16 -9.52 -4.89
N VAL A 86 -16.35 -10.42 -5.46
CA VAL A 86 -15.32 -11.20 -4.77
C VAL A 86 -13.90 -10.78 -5.18
N ALA A 87 -13.75 -10.15 -6.35
CA ALA A 87 -12.47 -9.68 -6.85
C ALA A 87 -12.58 -8.30 -7.50
N GLY A 88 -11.57 -7.48 -7.30
CA GLY A 88 -11.40 -6.19 -8.00
C GLY A 88 -10.48 -6.35 -9.21
N GLY A 89 -10.79 -5.64 -10.30
CA GLY A 89 -9.95 -5.63 -11.51
C GLY A 89 -9.02 -4.41 -11.62
N SER A 90 -8.81 -3.63 -10.54
CA SER A 90 -7.90 -2.49 -10.58
C SER A 90 -6.47 -2.93 -10.30
N THR A 91 -5.52 -2.47 -11.13
CA THR A 91 -4.09 -2.75 -11.00
C THR A 91 -3.44 -1.95 -9.87
N LEU A 92 -2.25 -2.37 -9.43
CA LEU A 92 -1.40 -1.59 -8.51
C LEU A 92 -1.12 -0.19 -9.06
N THR A 93 -0.83 -0.06 -10.36
CA THR A 93 -0.61 1.23 -11.00
C THR A 93 -1.84 2.14 -10.94
N GLN A 94 -3.04 1.60 -11.13
CA GLN A 94 -4.28 2.37 -10.99
C GLN A 94 -4.52 2.82 -9.55
N GLN A 95 -4.23 1.96 -8.58
CA GLN A 95 -4.31 2.31 -7.16
C GLN A 95 -3.31 3.40 -6.80
N THR A 96 -2.07 3.31 -7.30
CA THR A 96 -1.03 4.33 -7.12
C THR A 96 -1.48 5.68 -7.72
N ALA A 97 -1.98 5.69 -8.96
CA ALA A 97 -2.49 6.89 -9.61
C ALA A 97 -3.61 7.56 -8.81
N LYS A 98 -4.57 6.76 -8.34
CA LYS A 98 -5.67 7.24 -7.50
C LYS A 98 -5.16 7.91 -6.22
N ASN A 99 -4.21 7.28 -5.55
CA ASN A 99 -3.69 7.76 -4.27
C ASN A 99 -2.80 9.02 -4.44
N LEU A 100 -1.94 9.05 -5.46
CA LEU A 100 -1.06 10.19 -5.76
C LEU A 100 -1.83 11.44 -6.14
N PHE A 101 -2.91 11.28 -6.92
CA PHE A 101 -3.64 12.42 -7.48
C PHE A 101 -4.95 12.72 -6.72
N GLY A 102 -5.10 12.15 -5.50
CA GLY A 102 -6.09 12.56 -4.51
C GLY A 102 -7.54 12.39 -4.92
N ARG A 103 -7.90 11.33 -5.64
CA ARG A 103 -9.27 11.15 -6.16
C ARG A 103 -10.14 10.37 -5.20
N THR A 104 -11.17 11.04 -4.71
CA THR A 104 -12.16 10.49 -3.78
C THR A 104 -13.51 10.18 -4.43
N ASP A 105 -13.80 10.79 -5.59
CA ASP A 105 -15.07 10.63 -6.30
C ASP A 105 -15.17 9.24 -6.99
N ARG A 106 -16.36 8.62 -6.88
CA ARG A 106 -16.64 7.27 -7.43
C ARG A 106 -17.40 7.32 -8.75
N THR A 107 -17.13 8.34 -9.59
CA THR A 107 -17.79 8.52 -10.88
C THR A 107 -17.07 7.79 -12.01
N TYR A 108 -17.77 7.44 -13.08
CA TYR A 108 -17.15 6.89 -14.30
C TYR A 108 -16.08 7.84 -14.88
N LYS A 109 -16.32 9.14 -14.80
CA LYS A 109 -15.37 10.18 -15.22
C LYS A 109 -14.07 10.14 -14.40
N ALA A 110 -14.17 9.92 -13.10
CA ALA A 110 -13.01 9.75 -12.23
C ALA A 110 -12.26 8.45 -12.56
N LYS A 111 -12.99 7.36 -12.81
CA LYS A 111 -12.37 6.08 -13.19
C LYS A 111 -11.64 6.17 -14.53
N TRP A 112 -12.18 6.92 -15.49
CA TRP A 112 -11.50 7.16 -16.76
C TRP A 112 -10.23 8.00 -16.61
N ARG A 113 -10.24 9.00 -15.72
CA ARG A 113 -9.04 9.78 -15.39
C ARG A 113 -7.97 8.91 -14.71
N GLU A 114 -8.37 8.06 -13.75
CA GLU A 114 -7.47 7.08 -13.11
C GLU A 114 -6.80 6.16 -14.15
N PHE A 115 -7.57 5.68 -15.12
CA PHE A 115 -7.04 4.91 -16.24
C PHE A 115 -5.95 5.66 -17.02
N LYS A 116 -6.24 6.90 -17.43
CA LYS A 116 -5.26 7.74 -18.15
C LYS A 116 -4.00 7.98 -17.31
N ASP A 117 -4.15 8.28 -16.03
CA ASP A 117 -3.02 8.55 -15.16
C ASP A 117 -2.19 7.29 -14.89
N ALA A 118 -2.81 6.12 -14.79
CA ALA A 118 -2.10 4.86 -14.68
C ALA A 118 -1.23 4.58 -15.93
N VAL A 119 -1.76 4.82 -17.13
CA VAL A 119 -0.98 4.70 -18.37
C VAL A 119 0.15 5.73 -18.42
N GLN A 120 -0.09 6.95 -17.94
CA GLN A 120 0.98 7.96 -17.89
C GLN A 120 2.06 7.62 -16.84
N LEU A 121 1.69 7.08 -15.67
CA LEU A 121 2.67 6.59 -14.69
C LEU A 121 3.61 5.57 -15.32
N GLU A 122 3.10 4.57 -16.04
CA GLU A 122 3.91 3.55 -16.70
C GLU A 122 4.79 4.07 -17.87
N ARG A 123 4.47 5.25 -18.38
CA ARG A 123 5.31 5.91 -19.41
C ARG A 123 6.47 6.70 -18.81
N HIS A 124 6.30 7.18 -17.56
CA HIS A 124 7.27 8.06 -16.91
C HIS A 124 8.13 7.34 -15.87
N PHE A 125 7.62 6.24 -15.31
CA PHE A 125 8.24 5.53 -14.19
C PHE A 125 8.36 4.03 -14.46
N SER A 126 9.44 3.45 -13.96
CA SER A 126 9.64 2.01 -13.95
C SER A 126 8.66 1.30 -13.00
N LYS A 127 8.52 0.00 -13.17
CA LYS A 127 7.73 -0.84 -12.25
C LYS A 127 8.21 -0.74 -10.80
N LYS A 128 9.52 -0.63 -10.59
CA LYS A 128 10.12 -0.45 -9.24
C LYS A 128 9.68 0.87 -8.61
N GLU A 129 9.76 1.97 -9.32
CA GLU A 129 9.33 3.29 -8.84
C GLU A 129 7.81 3.32 -8.56
N ILE A 130 6.99 2.68 -9.38
CA ILE A 130 5.54 2.58 -9.16
C ILE A 130 5.24 1.78 -7.89
N LEU A 131 5.93 0.67 -7.64
CA LEU A 131 5.83 -0.10 -6.39
C LEU A 131 6.30 0.70 -5.19
N GLU A 132 7.40 1.43 -5.33
CA GLU A 132 7.90 2.32 -4.29
C GLU A 132 6.86 3.37 -3.90
N PHE A 133 6.25 4.03 -4.88
CA PHE A 133 5.18 4.99 -4.62
C PHE A 133 3.96 4.32 -3.96
N TYR A 134 3.55 3.14 -4.44
CA TYR A 134 2.44 2.40 -3.88
C TYR A 134 2.65 2.07 -2.40
N LEU A 135 3.81 1.48 -2.09
CA LEU A 135 4.14 0.99 -0.75
C LEU A 135 4.36 2.12 0.26
N ASN A 136 4.67 3.33 -0.20
CA ASN A 136 4.77 4.52 0.66
C ASN A 136 3.44 5.29 0.83
N GLN A 137 2.32 4.83 0.24
CA GLN A 137 1.07 5.58 0.24
C GLN A 137 -0.10 4.93 0.96
N PHE A 138 -0.15 3.60 1.05
CA PHE A 138 -1.34 2.96 1.58
C PHE A 138 -1.59 3.38 3.05
N HIS A 139 -2.86 3.50 3.39
CA HIS A 139 -3.26 3.86 4.74
C HIS A 139 -2.94 2.72 5.71
N VAL A 140 -2.45 3.05 6.88
CA VAL A 140 -2.17 2.07 7.96
C VAL A 140 -3.17 2.25 9.09
N ALA A 141 -2.99 3.29 9.91
CA ALA A 141 -3.86 3.61 11.04
C ALA A 141 -3.77 5.11 11.34
N GLY A 142 -4.85 5.71 11.83
CA GLY A 142 -4.87 7.14 12.13
C GLY A 142 -4.38 7.98 10.94
N ASN A 143 -3.30 8.73 11.12
CA ASN A 143 -2.65 9.53 10.09
C ASN A 143 -1.52 8.79 9.37
N GLY A 144 -1.21 7.54 9.78
CA GLY A 144 -0.07 6.78 9.30
C GLY A 144 -0.26 6.20 7.90
N ARG A 145 0.79 6.32 7.06
CA ARG A 145 0.81 5.78 5.71
C ARG A 145 2.13 5.14 5.35
N GLY A 146 2.06 4.10 4.54
CA GLY A 146 3.21 3.40 3.97
C GLY A 146 3.77 2.28 4.83
N VAL A 147 4.61 1.45 4.21
CA VAL A 147 5.17 0.23 4.82
C VAL A 147 6.08 0.51 6.00
N GLY A 148 6.82 1.62 6.00
CA GLY A 148 7.67 2.00 7.13
C GLY A 148 6.86 2.26 8.40
N ILE A 149 5.72 2.95 8.25
CA ILE A 149 4.78 3.16 9.37
C ILE A 149 4.08 1.86 9.76
N ALA A 150 3.71 1.02 8.78
CA ALA A 150 3.08 -0.27 9.07
C ALA A 150 3.97 -1.17 9.94
N ALA A 151 5.26 -1.27 9.62
CA ALA A 151 6.24 -2.04 10.39
C ALA A 151 6.32 -1.56 11.84
N LYS A 152 6.40 -0.25 12.05
CA LYS A 152 6.41 0.34 13.40
C LYS A 152 5.08 0.18 14.14
N HIS A 153 3.95 0.42 13.46
CA HIS A 153 2.63 0.37 14.08
C HIS A 153 2.26 -1.03 14.55
N PHE A 154 2.48 -2.04 13.72
CA PHE A 154 2.07 -3.41 14.02
C PHE A 154 3.08 -4.19 14.86
N PHE A 155 4.39 -3.94 14.69
CA PHE A 155 5.44 -4.79 15.23
C PHE A 155 6.51 -4.05 16.03
N ASP A 156 6.46 -2.71 16.08
CA ASP A 156 7.48 -1.84 16.70
C ASP A 156 8.91 -2.13 16.19
N ARG A 157 9.02 -2.47 14.90
CA ARG A 157 10.28 -2.83 14.24
C ARG A 157 10.50 -2.01 12.98
N ASP A 158 11.74 -1.96 12.54
CA ASP A 158 12.05 -1.47 11.20
C ASP A 158 11.72 -2.54 10.15
N LEU A 159 11.44 -2.11 8.91
CA LEU A 159 10.96 -2.98 7.85
C LEU A 159 11.91 -4.15 7.55
N ASN A 160 13.22 -3.90 7.62
CA ASN A 160 14.27 -4.91 7.39
C ASN A 160 14.45 -5.91 8.55
N GLN A 161 13.76 -5.71 9.68
CA GLN A 161 13.80 -6.60 10.84
C GLN A 161 12.60 -7.55 10.88
N LEU A 162 11.67 -7.40 9.96
CA LEU A 162 10.45 -8.20 9.92
C LEU A 162 10.74 -9.62 9.42
N ASN A 163 10.09 -10.59 10.05
CA ASN A 163 10.08 -11.96 9.55
C ASN A 163 9.00 -12.16 8.47
N LEU A 164 9.03 -13.30 7.80
CA LEU A 164 8.12 -13.61 6.67
C LEU A 164 6.63 -13.51 7.06
N LYS A 165 6.23 -13.92 8.27
CA LYS A 165 4.85 -13.84 8.73
C LYS A 165 4.40 -12.40 8.94
N GLU A 166 5.25 -11.56 9.49
CA GLU A 166 5.01 -10.12 9.68
C GLU A 166 4.90 -9.39 8.33
N ILE A 167 5.76 -9.75 7.38
CA ILE A 167 5.69 -9.26 5.99
C ILE A 167 4.36 -9.66 5.33
N ALA A 168 3.97 -10.94 5.43
CA ALA A 168 2.72 -11.43 4.88
C ALA A 168 1.49 -10.78 5.54
N PHE A 169 1.57 -10.48 6.84
CA PHE A 169 0.53 -9.72 7.54
C PHE A 169 0.38 -8.31 6.95
N ILE A 170 1.49 -7.57 6.78
CA ILE A 170 1.46 -6.23 6.17
C ILE A 170 0.85 -6.31 4.77
N ALA A 171 1.34 -7.21 3.92
CA ALA A 171 0.81 -7.38 2.57
C ALA A 171 -0.69 -7.73 2.56
N GLY A 172 -1.13 -8.57 3.49
CA GLY A 172 -2.54 -8.93 3.67
C GLY A 172 -3.41 -7.77 4.13
N SER A 173 -2.88 -6.87 4.96
CA SER A 173 -3.62 -5.76 5.57
C SER A 173 -3.88 -4.58 4.63
N VAL A 174 -3.14 -4.46 3.53
CA VAL A 174 -3.20 -3.30 2.61
C VAL A 174 -4.61 -2.99 2.10
N LYS A 175 -5.43 -4.01 1.85
CA LYS A 175 -6.82 -3.85 1.36
C LYS A 175 -7.80 -3.25 2.36
N GLY A 176 -7.49 -3.31 3.63
CA GLY A 176 -8.40 -2.84 4.67
C GLY A 176 -7.72 -2.83 6.03
N PRO A 177 -6.70 -1.99 6.23
CA PRO A 177 -5.87 -2.04 7.43
C PRO A 177 -6.69 -1.93 8.70
N GLN A 178 -7.73 -1.10 8.74
CA GLN A 178 -8.62 -0.98 9.90
C GLN A 178 -9.38 -2.26 10.26
N LEU A 179 -9.60 -3.17 9.28
CA LEU A 179 -10.29 -4.44 9.52
C LEU A 179 -9.39 -5.49 10.17
N TYR A 180 -8.08 -5.33 10.03
CA TYR A 180 -7.07 -6.27 10.48
C TYR A 180 -6.24 -5.72 11.64
N ASP A 181 -6.38 -4.43 11.96
CA ASP A 181 -5.63 -3.77 13.02
C ASP A 181 -6.25 -4.05 14.41
N PRO A 182 -5.59 -4.86 15.26
CA PRO A 182 -6.07 -5.12 16.62
C PRO A 182 -5.96 -3.90 17.53
N HIS A 183 -5.07 -2.95 17.24
CA HIS A 183 -4.86 -1.74 18.04
C HIS A 183 -5.97 -0.70 17.84
N SER A 184 -6.62 -0.70 16.67
CA SER A 184 -7.69 0.26 16.36
C SER A 184 -9.06 -0.11 16.94
N GLN A 185 -9.23 -1.33 17.48
CA GLN A 185 -10.50 -1.83 17.95
C GLN A 185 -10.82 -1.35 19.36
N LYS A 186 -12.07 -0.90 19.57
CA LYS A 186 -12.53 -0.28 20.82
C LYS A 186 -12.81 -1.28 21.94
N ASN A 187 -13.01 -2.55 21.65
CA ASN A 187 -13.30 -3.59 22.63
C ASN A 187 -12.63 -4.93 22.29
N ASP A 188 -12.49 -5.80 23.27
CA ASP A 188 -11.75 -7.06 23.13
C ASP A 188 -12.41 -8.06 22.18
N SER A 189 -13.73 -8.05 22.05
CA SER A 189 -14.43 -8.91 21.07
C SER A 189 -14.07 -8.51 19.64
N LEU A 190 -14.02 -7.20 19.34
CA LEU A 190 -13.61 -6.71 18.02
C LEU A 190 -12.13 -6.93 17.77
N LYS A 191 -11.27 -6.81 18.79
CA LYS A 191 -9.84 -7.16 18.70
C LYS A 191 -9.66 -8.62 18.29
N THR A 192 -10.37 -9.54 18.94
CA THR A 192 -10.33 -10.97 18.61
C THR A 192 -10.76 -11.24 17.17
N VAL A 193 -11.81 -10.56 16.69
CA VAL A 193 -12.26 -10.66 15.29
C VAL A 193 -11.21 -10.12 14.33
N ALA A 194 -10.56 -9.00 14.64
CA ALA A 194 -9.50 -8.42 13.82
C ALA A 194 -8.29 -9.36 13.74
N LEU A 195 -7.85 -9.92 14.86
CA LEU A 195 -6.76 -10.91 14.90
C LEU A 195 -7.07 -12.14 14.06
N LYS A 196 -8.26 -12.72 14.21
CA LYS A 196 -8.67 -13.88 13.40
C LYS A 196 -8.72 -13.59 11.89
N ARG A 197 -9.20 -12.41 11.50
CA ARG A 197 -9.17 -11.95 10.11
C ARG A 197 -7.73 -11.79 9.61
N ALA A 198 -6.86 -11.23 10.43
CA ALA A 198 -5.44 -11.05 10.12
C ALA A 198 -4.75 -12.40 9.90
N GLU A 199 -4.98 -13.39 10.78
CA GLU A 199 -4.45 -14.76 10.61
C GLU A 199 -4.87 -15.37 9.26
N ILE A 200 -6.17 -15.37 8.95
CA ILE A 200 -6.71 -15.91 7.70
C ILE A 200 -6.08 -15.19 6.50
N ARG A 201 -5.93 -13.88 6.56
CA ARG A 201 -5.39 -13.11 5.45
C ARG A 201 -3.88 -13.32 5.28
N THR A 202 -3.14 -13.43 6.38
CA THR A 202 -1.71 -13.75 6.38
C THR A 202 -1.47 -15.13 5.74
N ALA A 203 -2.24 -16.14 6.14
CA ALA A 203 -2.16 -17.47 5.54
C ALA A 203 -2.50 -17.49 4.03
N TYR A 204 -3.35 -16.57 3.57
CA TYR A 204 -3.65 -16.44 2.13
C TYR A 204 -2.47 -15.86 1.33
N VAL A 205 -1.65 -15.03 1.94
CA VAL A 205 -0.52 -14.34 1.28
C VAL A 205 0.74 -15.20 1.31
N MET A 206 0.92 -16.02 2.32
CA MET A 206 2.01 -17.00 2.41
C MET A 206 1.83 -18.17 1.44
#